data_8df0a6d8867b3ccab071d7a6b4861996
#
_entry.id   8df0a6d8867b3ccab071d7a6b4861996
#
_cell.length_a   1.000
_cell.length_b   1.000
_cell.length_c   1.000
_cell.angle_alpha   90.00
_cell.angle_beta   90.00
_cell.angle_gamma   90.00
#
_symmetry.space_group_name_H-M   'P 1'
#
loop_
_entity.id
_entity.type
_entity.pdbx_description
1 polymer ?
#
loop_
_entity_poly.entity_id
_entity_poly.type
_entity_poly.pdbx_seq_one_letter_code
_entity_poly.pdbx_strand_id
1 'polypeptide(L)'
;MIIGPSMMMLGLAAFLPFISSFKLLGREWNSNTIYLLLSLPVKGGSILGSKLLALLTQYLIGTVVVTAGGITLAYLLFPEPGLAETLRQAQAAGIDTRLQIIIGSGTLFYLMSLVGMAYVIAISFFSQLLGKLVTRFSGPITAIVFIATFWLMGKLMTPLWQQVGNYAQPHMNQSNFSIAAFNQLVGMNTLIMLAGTVIVFIAAVLVYNHKIEL
;
A
#
# COMPACT_ATOMS: atom_id res chain seq x y z
N MET A 1 -26.03 -1.75 -4.18
CA MET A 1 -25.72 -2.24 -2.82
C MET A 1 -24.55 -3.25 -2.75
N ILE A 2 -23.81 -3.54 -3.86
CA ILE A 2 -22.70 -4.51 -3.92
C ILE A 2 -21.31 -3.88 -3.68
N ILE A 3 -21.20 -2.56 -3.82
CA ILE A 3 -19.93 -1.85 -3.63
C ILE A 3 -19.33 -2.12 -2.22
N GLY A 4 -20.20 -2.29 -1.22
CA GLY A 4 -19.75 -2.59 0.16
C GLY A 4 -19.02 -3.93 0.31
N PRO A 5 -19.60 -5.07 -0.10
CA PRO A 5 -18.92 -6.37 -0.03
C PRO A 5 -17.65 -6.45 -0.88
N SER A 6 -17.63 -5.84 -2.07
CA SER A 6 -16.42 -5.81 -2.92
C SER A 6 -15.29 -5.00 -2.30
N MET A 7 -15.58 -3.86 -1.68
CA MET A 7 -14.59 -3.08 -0.92
C MET A 7 -14.08 -3.83 0.31
N MET A 8 -14.93 -4.58 1.02
CA MET A 8 -14.50 -5.43 2.13
C MET A 8 -13.56 -6.54 1.67
N MET A 9 -13.84 -7.18 0.54
CA MET A 9 -12.97 -8.23 -0.01
C MET A 9 -11.61 -7.67 -0.47
N LEU A 10 -11.58 -6.49 -1.08
CA LEU A 10 -10.32 -5.80 -1.41
C LEU A 10 -9.52 -5.44 -0.15
N GLY A 11 -10.21 -4.99 0.91
CA GLY A 11 -9.59 -4.76 2.21
C GLY A 11 -8.97 -6.03 2.81
N LEU A 12 -9.67 -7.17 2.73
CA LEU A 12 -9.13 -8.46 3.16
C LEU A 12 -7.93 -8.91 2.34
N ALA A 13 -7.93 -8.71 1.02
CA ALA A 13 -6.77 -9.01 0.17
C ALA A 13 -5.53 -8.20 0.56
N ALA A 14 -5.70 -6.93 0.97
CA ALA A 14 -4.62 -6.10 1.48
C ALA A 14 -4.15 -6.52 2.88
N PHE A 15 -5.05 -7.06 3.71
CA PHE A 15 -4.75 -7.43 5.08
C PHE A 15 -3.82 -8.64 5.20
N LEU A 16 -3.89 -9.59 4.26
CA LEU A 16 -3.04 -10.78 4.25
C LEU A 16 -1.53 -10.45 4.10
N PRO A 17 -1.07 -9.67 3.11
CA PRO A 17 0.33 -9.27 3.01
C PRO A 17 0.79 -8.43 4.20
N PHE A 18 -0.10 -7.61 4.77
CA PHE A 18 0.18 -6.84 5.98
C PHE A 18 0.51 -7.75 7.16
N ILE A 19 -0.34 -8.72 7.48
CA ILE A 19 -0.06 -9.71 8.55
C ILE A 19 1.18 -10.52 8.22
N SER A 20 1.35 -10.94 6.96
CA SER A 20 2.51 -11.70 6.50
C SER A 20 3.80 -10.93 6.69
N SER A 21 3.79 -9.60 6.53
CA SER A 21 4.97 -8.76 6.74
C SER A 21 5.51 -8.85 8.17
N PHE A 22 4.63 -8.92 9.18
CA PHE A 22 5.05 -9.12 10.58
C PHE A 22 5.51 -10.54 10.89
N LYS A 23 4.90 -11.55 10.24
CA LYS A 23 5.26 -12.95 10.48
C LYS A 23 6.59 -13.34 9.82
N LEU A 24 6.90 -12.75 8.68
CA LEU A 24 8.00 -13.19 7.82
C LEU A 24 9.35 -13.00 8.49
N LEU A 25 9.65 -11.81 9.03
CA LEU A 25 10.87 -11.56 9.79
C LEU A 25 10.85 -12.22 11.17
N GLY A 26 9.70 -12.19 11.87
CA GLY A 26 9.56 -12.81 13.17
C GLY A 26 9.82 -14.32 13.17
N ARG A 27 9.39 -15.02 12.11
CA ARG A 27 9.59 -16.46 11.94
C ARG A 27 11.06 -16.81 11.75
N GLU A 28 11.81 -16.03 10.98
CA GLU A 28 13.24 -16.27 10.75
C GLU A 28 14.08 -16.07 12.02
N TRP A 29 13.72 -15.10 12.85
CA TRP A 29 14.35 -14.93 14.15
C TRP A 29 14.05 -16.07 15.11
N ASN A 30 12.83 -16.55 15.14
CA ASN A 30 12.42 -17.63 16.05
C ASN A 30 12.96 -19.00 15.64
N SER A 31 13.21 -19.21 14.33
CA SER A 31 13.79 -20.46 13.80
C SER A 31 15.31 -20.47 13.73
N ASN A 32 16.00 -19.42 14.24
CA ASN A 32 17.45 -19.22 14.14
C ASN A 32 18.01 -19.24 12.71
N THR A 33 17.13 -19.23 11.67
CA THR A 33 17.59 -19.20 10.27
C THR A 33 18.23 -17.87 9.89
N ILE A 34 18.10 -16.85 10.72
CA ILE A 34 18.77 -15.56 10.53
C ILE A 34 20.29 -15.71 10.52
N TYR A 35 20.85 -16.62 11.34
CA TYR A 35 22.29 -16.88 11.35
C TYR A 35 22.78 -17.50 10.03
N LEU A 36 21.94 -18.29 9.40
CA LEU A 36 22.20 -18.88 8.09
C LEU A 36 22.16 -17.81 6.98
N LEU A 37 21.22 -16.85 7.07
CA LEU A 37 21.17 -15.71 6.16
C LEU A 37 22.37 -14.76 6.32
N LEU A 38 22.85 -14.60 7.55
CA LEU A 38 24.04 -13.77 7.86
C LEU A 38 25.36 -14.40 7.41
N SER A 39 25.43 -15.75 7.31
CA SER A 39 26.60 -16.44 6.79
C SER A 39 26.72 -16.34 5.25
N LEU A 40 25.67 -15.91 4.56
CA LEU A 40 25.69 -15.67 3.12
C LEU A 40 26.30 -14.29 2.82
N PRO A 41 27.17 -14.16 1.80
CA PRO A 41 27.78 -12.89 1.42
C PRO A 41 26.78 -12.00 0.66
N VAL A 42 25.59 -11.76 1.25
CA VAL A 42 24.49 -11.02 0.61
C VAL A 42 24.21 -9.75 1.42
N LYS A 43 24.12 -8.60 0.75
CA LYS A 43 23.80 -7.31 1.37
C LYS A 43 22.38 -7.33 1.95
N GLY A 44 22.20 -6.78 3.16
CA GLY A 44 20.90 -6.70 3.85
C GLY A 44 19.78 -6.06 3.01
N GLY A 45 20.13 -5.09 2.17
CA GLY A 45 19.19 -4.48 1.23
C GLY A 45 18.61 -5.48 0.21
N SER A 46 19.39 -6.47 -0.24
CA SER A 46 18.90 -7.51 -1.15
C SER A 46 17.95 -8.47 -0.44
N ILE A 47 18.24 -8.80 0.82
CA ILE A 47 17.39 -9.68 1.64
C ILE A 47 16.04 -9.00 1.92
N LEU A 48 16.05 -7.77 2.42
CA LEU A 48 14.81 -7.02 2.68
C LEU A 48 14.06 -6.70 1.39
N GLY A 49 14.78 -6.40 0.29
CA GLY A 49 14.18 -6.14 -1.02
C GLY A 49 13.46 -7.34 -1.60
N SER A 50 14.06 -8.54 -1.53
CA SER A 50 13.41 -9.76 -2.00
C SER A 50 12.13 -10.08 -1.22
N LYS A 51 12.13 -9.85 0.10
CA LYS A 51 10.94 -10.01 0.95
C LYS A 51 9.86 -8.98 0.64
N LEU A 52 10.24 -7.71 0.42
CA LEU A 52 9.31 -6.69 -0.03
C LEU A 52 8.65 -7.09 -1.34
N LEU A 53 9.44 -7.52 -2.33
CA LEU A 53 8.94 -7.98 -3.63
C LEU A 53 8.01 -9.19 -3.49
N ALA A 54 8.34 -10.17 -2.66
CA ALA A 54 7.48 -11.32 -2.42
C ALA A 54 6.12 -10.92 -1.84
N LEU A 55 6.09 -10.01 -0.86
CA LEU A 55 4.84 -9.49 -0.27
C LEU A 55 4.03 -8.65 -1.25
N LEU A 56 4.70 -7.84 -2.08
CA LEU A 56 4.03 -7.10 -3.15
C LEU A 56 3.45 -8.02 -4.23
N THR A 57 4.16 -9.09 -4.58
CA THR A 57 3.64 -10.12 -5.50
C THR A 57 2.42 -10.83 -4.90
N GLN A 58 2.45 -11.14 -3.61
CA GLN A 58 1.29 -11.69 -2.90
C GLN A 58 0.10 -10.73 -2.94
N TYR A 59 0.35 -9.43 -2.75
CA TYR A 59 -0.69 -8.40 -2.85
C TYR A 59 -1.27 -8.31 -4.27
N LEU A 60 -0.40 -8.31 -5.30
CA LEU A 60 -0.81 -8.30 -6.70
C LEU A 60 -1.72 -9.49 -7.05
N ILE A 61 -1.30 -10.70 -6.67
CA ILE A 61 -2.09 -11.91 -6.92
C ILE A 61 -3.44 -11.81 -6.17
N GLY A 62 -3.41 -11.43 -4.89
CA GLY A 62 -4.62 -11.28 -4.08
C GLY A 62 -5.62 -10.28 -4.67
N THR A 63 -5.14 -9.12 -5.12
CA THR A 63 -6.00 -8.10 -5.73
C THR A 63 -6.57 -8.53 -7.08
N VAL A 64 -5.79 -9.22 -7.91
CA VAL A 64 -6.26 -9.79 -9.19
C VAL A 64 -7.37 -10.82 -8.94
N VAL A 65 -7.17 -11.74 -8.00
CA VAL A 65 -8.16 -12.78 -7.66
C VAL A 65 -9.45 -12.15 -7.12
N VAL A 66 -9.33 -11.18 -6.21
CA VAL A 66 -10.50 -10.49 -5.63
C VAL A 66 -11.24 -9.67 -6.68
N THR A 67 -10.51 -8.96 -7.55
CA THR A 67 -11.12 -8.17 -8.62
C THR A 67 -11.83 -9.06 -9.62
N ALA A 68 -11.20 -10.14 -10.08
CA ALA A 68 -11.81 -11.11 -10.98
C ALA A 68 -13.06 -11.75 -10.35
N GLY A 69 -12.97 -12.17 -9.08
CA GLY A 69 -14.11 -12.71 -8.34
C GLY A 69 -15.24 -11.70 -8.16
N GLY A 70 -14.91 -10.44 -7.86
CA GLY A 70 -15.87 -9.36 -7.73
C GLY A 70 -16.61 -9.06 -9.03
N ILE A 71 -15.89 -9.02 -10.16
CA ILE A 71 -16.47 -8.83 -11.49
C ILE A 71 -17.40 -10.00 -11.84
N THR A 72 -16.95 -11.24 -11.60
CA THR A 72 -17.76 -12.45 -11.87
C THR A 72 -19.04 -12.45 -11.04
N LEU A 73 -18.95 -12.15 -9.76
CA LEU A 73 -20.13 -12.07 -8.88
C LEU A 73 -21.06 -10.92 -9.29
N ALA A 74 -20.51 -9.77 -9.66
CA ALA A 74 -21.32 -8.67 -10.15
C ALA A 74 -22.11 -9.06 -11.41
N TYR A 75 -21.47 -9.76 -12.34
CA TYR A 75 -22.12 -10.23 -13.56
C TYR A 75 -23.21 -11.28 -13.31
N LEU A 76 -22.98 -12.21 -12.36
CA LEU A 76 -23.94 -13.26 -12.02
C LEU A 76 -25.14 -12.73 -11.22
N LEU A 77 -24.92 -11.77 -10.32
CA LEU A 77 -25.97 -11.26 -9.43
C LEU A 77 -26.79 -10.11 -10.03
N PHE A 78 -26.24 -9.43 -11.03
CA PHE A 78 -26.85 -8.29 -11.71
C PHE A 78 -26.78 -8.49 -13.23
N PRO A 79 -27.65 -9.37 -13.78
CA PRO A 79 -27.80 -9.45 -15.22
C PRO A 79 -28.19 -8.08 -15.79
N GLU A 80 -27.59 -7.71 -16.91
CA GLU A 80 -27.91 -6.46 -17.61
C GLU A 80 -29.41 -6.10 -17.53
N PRO A 81 -29.80 -4.94 -17.09
CA PRO A 81 -29.43 -3.59 -17.51
C PRO A 81 -28.75 -2.70 -16.46
N GLY A 82 -28.46 -3.21 -15.28
CA GLY A 82 -27.99 -2.37 -14.16
C GLY A 82 -26.67 -1.64 -14.42
N LEU A 83 -25.75 -2.24 -15.16
CA LEU A 83 -24.46 -1.61 -15.48
C LEU A 83 -24.61 -0.51 -16.54
N ALA A 84 -25.48 -0.74 -17.53
CA ALA A 84 -25.80 0.25 -18.56
C ALA A 84 -26.52 1.46 -17.95
N GLU A 85 -27.44 1.22 -17.01
CA GLU A 85 -28.14 2.28 -16.31
C GLU A 85 -27.25 3.10 -15.39
N THR A 86 -26.33 2.45 -14.63
CA THR A 86 -25.33 3.16 -13.83
C THR A 86 -24.37 4.00 -14.68
N LEU A 87 -23.97 3.52 -15.85
CA LEU A 87 -23.17 4.30 -16.79
C LEU A 87 -23.94 5.50 -17.36
N ARG A 88 -25.21 5.33 -17.71
CA ARG A 88 -26.09 6.42 -18.16
C ARG A 88 -26.28 7.47 -17.07
N GLN A 89 -26.50 7.05 -15.81
CA GLN A 89 -26.64 7.97 -14.69
C GLN A 89 -25.33 8.74 -14.42
N ALA A 90 -24.18 8.08 -14.53
CA ALA A 90 -22.87 8.73 -14.45
C ALA A 90 -22.66 9.75 -15.57
N GLN A 91 -23.05 9.42 -16.81
CA GLN A 91 -23.02 10.36 -17.94
C GLN A 91 -23.97 11.55 -17.74
N ALA A 92 -25.17 11.30 -17.24
CA ALA A 92 -26.14 12.35 -16.93
C ALA A 92 -25.63 13.28 -15.81
N ALA A 93 -24.80 12.76 -14.89
CA ALA A 93 -24.12 13.54 -13.86
C ALA A 93 -22.86 14.27 -14.38
N GLY A 94 -22.59 14.25 -15.69
CA GLY A 94 -21.45 14.91 -16.32
C GLY A 94 -20.10 14.21 -16.12
N ILE A 95 -20.11 12.96 -15.63
CA ILE A 95 -18.90 12.15 -15.51
C ILE A 95 -18.52 11.58 -16.87
N ASP A 96 -17.31 11.90 -17.33
CA ASP A 96 -16.80 11.33 -18.59
C ASP A 96 -16.53 9.83 -18.42
N THR A 97 -17.40 9.01 -19.01
CA THR A 97 -17.37 7.55 -18.92
C THR A 97 -16.59 6.90 -20.05
N ARG A 98 -15.75 7.64 -20.77
CA ARG A 98 -14.87 7.04 -21.77
C ARG A 98 -13.98 5.97 -21.14
N LEU A 99 -13.97 4.79 -21.73
CA LEU A 99 -13.21 3.63 -21.25
C LEU A 99 -11.74 3.95 -20.96
N GLN A 100 -11.11 4.78 -21.79
CA GLN A 100 -9.72 5.21 -21.61
C GLN A 100 -9.50 6.00 -20.30
N ILE A 101 -10.44 6.84 -19.92
CA ILE A 101 -10.37 7.64 -18.70
C ILE A 101 -10.59 6.77 -17.47
N ILE A 102 -11.58 5.86 -17.53
CA ILE A 102 -11.87 4.93 -16.44
C ILE A 102 -10.69 4.01 -16.19
N ILE A 103 -10.12 3.43 -17.25
CA ILE A 103 -8.95 2.56 -17.14
C ILE A 103 -7.73 3.34 -16.62
N GLY A 104 -7.48 4.53 -17.15
CA GLY A 104 -6.36 5.37 -16.71
C GLY A 104 -6.45 5.77 -15.24
N SER A 105 -7.60 6.26 -14.79
CA SER A 105 -7.82 6.62 -13.39
C SER A 105 -7.78 5.40 -12.47
N GLY A 106 -8.37 4.28 -12.89
CA GLY A 106 -8.32 3.01 -12.16
C GLY A 106 -6.90 2.48 -12.00
N THR A 107 -6.09 2.56 -13.05
CA THR A 107 -4.67 2.15 -13.01
C THR A 107 -3.87 3.02 -12.07
N LEU A 108 -4.05 4.35 -12.10
CA LEU A 108 -3.37 5.26 -11.17
C LEU A 108 -3.76 4.99 -9.72
N PHE A 109 -5.04 4.78 -9.45
CA PHE A 109 -5.53 4.44 -8.11
C PHE A 109 -4.95 3.11 -7.62
N TYR A 110 -4.85 2.12 -8.51
CA TYR A 110 -4.23 0.83 -8.20
C TYR A 110 -2.74 0.96 -7.91
N LEU A 111 -2.00 1.77 -8.69
CA LEU A 111 -0.60 2.08 -8.43
C LEU A 111 -0.42 2.77 -7.07
N MET A 112 -1.30 3.70 -6.72
CA MET A 112 -1.30 4.35 -5.40
C MET A 112 -1.50 3.32 -4.27
N SER A 113 -2.42 2.36 -4.43
CA SER A 113 -2.66 1.32 -3.44
C SER A 113 -1.45 0.39 -3.28
N LEU A 114 -0.77 0.05 -4.37
CA LEU A 114 0.43 -0.78 -4.38
C LEU A 114 1.60 -0.08 -3.68
N VAL A 115 1.82 1.21 -3.96
CA VAL A 115 2.84 2.01 -3.27
C VAL A 115 2.47 2.19 -1.80
N GLY A 116 1.19 2.40 -1.47
CA GLY A 116 0.71 2.45 -0.10
C GLY A 116 0.99 1.15 0.66
N MET A 117 0.78 0.00 0.01
CA MET A 117 1.11 -1.30 0.60
C MET A 117 2.63 -1.45 0.81
N ALA A 118 3.45 -1.05 -0.16
CA ALA A 118 4.91 -1.06 -0.02
C ALA A 118 5.38 -0.18 1.16
N TYR A 119 4.74 0.99 1.35
CA TYR A 119 5.01 1.89 2.45
C TYR A 119 4.73 1.23 3.82
N VAL A 120 3.57 0.61 3.97
CA VAL A 120 3.20 -0.09 5.22
C VAL A 120 4.14 -1.27 5.50
N ILE A 121 4.53 -2.05 4.48
CA ILE A 121 5.48 -3.14 4.61
C ILE A 121 6.87 -2.62 5.03
N ALA A 122 7.34 -1.52 4.44
CA ALA A 122 8.62 -0.91 4.80
C ALA A 122 8.64 -0.46 6.28
N ILE A 123 7.58 0.19 6.76
CA ILE A 123 7.42 0.55 8.18
C ILE A 123 7.39 -0.71 9.06
N SER A 124 6.71 -1.77 8.63
CA SER A 124 6.67 -3.05 9.34
C SER A 124 8.07 -3.66 9.49
N PHE A 125 8.88 -3.68 8.44
CA PHE A 125 10.26 -4.16 8.49
C PHE A 125 11.12 -3.32 9.43
N PHE A 126 11.07 -2.00 9.30
CA PHE A 126 11.80 -1.10 10.16
C PHE A 126 11.44 -1.29 11.65
N SER A 127 10.15 -1.38 11.96
CA SER A 127 9.68 -1.57 13.33
C SER A 127 10.06 -2.92 13.92
N GLN A 128 10.07 -3.99 13.12
CA GLN A 128 10.50 -5.31 13.57
C GLN A 128 12.02 -5.35 13.85
N LEU A 129 12.82 -4.72 13.00
CA LEU A 129 14.26 -4.63 13.20
C LEU A 129 14.58 -3.88 14.50
N LEU A 130 13.94 -2.73 14.74
CA LEU A 130 14.12 -1.98 15.99
C LEU A 130 13.56 -2.74 17.21
N GLY A 131 12.41 -3.38 17.07
CA GLY A 131 11.82 -4.18 18.15
C GLY A 131 12.69 -5.35 18.58
N LYS A 132 13.46 -5.94 17.67
CA LYS A 132 14.39 -7.03 17.96
C LYS A 132 15.68 -6.60 18.61
N LEU A 133 16.03 -5.31 18.58
CA LEU A 133 17.16 -4.77 19.36
C LEU A 133 16.91 -4.87 20.87
N VAL A 134 15.64 -5.00 21.28
CA VAL A 134 15.25 -5.13 22.70
C VAL A 134 14.80 -6.56 22.93
N THR A 135 15.66 -7.37 23.50
CA THR A 135 15.52 -8.84 23.60
C THR A 135 14.33 -9.31 24.45
N ARG A 136 13.94 -8.56 25.49
CA ARG A 136 12.98 -9.04 26.52
C ARG A 136 11.50 -8.81 26.18
N PHE A 137 11.15 -7.81 25.32
CA PHE A 137 9.79 -7.43 24.97
C PHE A 137 9.64 -7.08 23.48
N SER A 138 10.19 -7.90 22.59
CA SER A 138 10.28 -7.57 21.17
C SER A 138 8.91 -7.33 20.51
N GLY A 139 7.86 -8.08 20.86
CA GLY A 139 6.52 -7.95 20.27
C GLY A 139 5.84 -6.60 20.55
N PRO A 140 5.60 -6.26 21.84
CA PRO A 140 5.04 -4.95 22.20
C PRO A 140 5.85 -3.76 21.69
N ILE A 141 7.18 -3.85 21.75
CA ILE A 141 8.05 -2.77 21.26
C ILE A 141 7.92 -2.61 19.75
N THR A 142 7.85 -3.70 18.98
CA THR A 142 7.60 -3.64 17.54
C THR A 142 6.29 -2.89 17.24
N ALA A 143 5.22 -3.15 17.98
CA ALA A 143 3.94 -2.48 17.79
C ALA A 143 4.04 -0.98 18.11
N ILE A 144 4.70 -0.61 19.21
CA ILE A 144 4.90 0.79 19.60
C ILE A 144 5.74 1.51 18.53
N VAL A 145 6.83 0.91 18.09
CA VAL A 145 7.72 1.49 17.07
C VAL A 145 6.97 1.62 15.73
N PHE A 146 6.13 0.65 15.37
CA PHE A 146 5.30 0.72 14.17
C PHE A 146 4.37 1.94 14.20
N ILE A 147 3.63 2.11 15.29
CA ILE A 147 2.70 3.24 15.48
C ILE A 147 3.49 4.57 15.50
N ALA A 148 4.59 4.62 16.23
CA ALA A 148 5.43 5.81 16.33
C ALA A 148 6.02 6.21 14.98
N THR A 149 6.55 5.24 14.20
CA THR A 149 7.10 5.48 12.87
C THR A 149 6.01 5.94 11.89
N PHE A 150 4.85 5.29 11.93
CA PHE A 150 3.70 5.67 11.10
C PHE A 150 3.25 7.12 11.40
N TRP A 151 3.14 7.46 12.68
CA TRP A 151 2.78 8.81 13.11
C TRP A 151 3.85 9.86 12.73
N LEU A 152 5.13 9.54 12.97
CA LEU A 152 6.25 10.44 12.64
C LEU A 152 6.31 10.71 11.13
N MET A 153 6.21 9.66 10.32
CA MET A 153 6.19 9.79 8.85
C MET A 153 4.97 10.56 8.37
N GLY A 154 3.80 10.35 8.98
CA GLY A 154 2.61 11.15 8.72
C GLY A 154 2.86 12.63 8.98
N LYS A 155 3.48 12.98 10.11
CA LYS A 155 3.86 14.37 10.45
C LYS A 155 4.85 14.97 9.45
N LEU A 156 5.87 14.20 9.06
CA LEU A 156 6.88 14.65 8.08
C LEU A 156 6.29 14.89 6.69
N MET A 157 5.28 14.09 6.29
CA MET A 157 4.63 14.22 4.98
C MET A 157 3.48 15.24 4.97
N THR A 158 2.98 15.67 6.16
CA THR A 158 1.86 16.63 6.27
C THR A 158 2.07 17.91 5.44
N PRO A 159 3.24 18.60 5.46
CA PRO A 159 3.41 19.82 4.68
C PRO A 159 3.32 19.56 3.16
N LEU A 160 3.78 18.41 2.70
CA LEU A 160 3.66 18.02 1.29
C LEU A 160 2.19 17.77 0.92
N TRP A 161 1.43 17.08 1.78
CA TRP A 161 0.00 16.85 1.56
C TRP A 161 -0.81 18.15 1.60
N GLN A 162 -0.45 19.09 2.46
CA GLN A 162 -1.08 20.43 2.48
C GLN A 162 -0.84 21.18 1.16
N GLN A 163 0.36 21.14 0.60
CA GLN A 163 0.65 21.76 -0.69
C GLN A 163 -0.18 21.12 -1.81
N VAL A 164 -0.27 19.78 -1.84
CA VAL A 164 -1.12 19.04 -2.80
C VAL A 164 -2.59 19.41 -2.62
N GLY A 165 -3.08 19.47 -1.37
CA GLY A 165 -4.45 19.89 -1.06
C GLY A 165 -4.77 21.31 -1.52
N ASN A 166 -3.88 22.26 -1.24
CA ASN A 166 -4.04 23.66 -1.67
C ASN A 166 -4.05 23.81 -3.20
N TYR A 167 -3.26 22.99 -3.90
CA TYR A 167 -3.28 22.94 -5.36
C TYR A 167 -4.58 22.35 -5.90
N ALA A 168 -5.12 21.33 -5.25
CA ALA A 168 -6.31 20.62 -5.70
C ALA A 168 -7.63 21.38 -5.41
N GLN A 169 -7.70 22.17 -4.33
CA GLN A 169 -8.93 22.86 -3.90
C GLN A 169 -9.59 23.71 -5.00
N PRO A 170 -8.87 24.57 -5.76
CA PRO A 170 -9.49 25.38 -6.81
C PRO A 170 -10.07 24.56 -7.97
N HIS A 171 -9.53 23.34 -8.18
CA HIS A 171 -9.89 22.46 -9.29
C HIS A 171 -10.95 21.40 -8.90
N MET A 172 -11.29 21.31 -7.62
CA MET A 172 -12.27 20.36 -7.07
C MET A 172 -13.58 21.01 -6.60
N ASN A 173 -13.81 22.28 -6.85
CA ASN A 173 -15.09 22.91 -6.53
C ASN A 173 -16.22 22.19 -7.24
N GLN A 174 -17.36 22.00 -6.54
CA GLN A 174 -18.49 21.15 -6.92
C GLN A 174 -19.06 21.40 -8.33
N SER A 175 -18.78 22.54 -8.94
CA SER A 175 -19.21 22.89 -10.29
C SER A 175 -18.23 22.45 -11.40
N ASN A 176 -16.95 22.08 -11.08
CA ASN A 176 -15.91 21.82 -12.05
C ASN A 176 -15.03 20.61 -11.66
N PHE A 177 -15.63 19.50 -11.25
CA PHE A 177 -14.85 18.28 -10.98
C PHE A 177 -14.19 17.79 -12.27
N SER A 178 -12.89 17.96 -12.37
CA SER A 178 -12.10 17.47 -13.50
C SER A 178 -11.40 16.15 -13.13
N ILE A 179 -11.64 15.11 -13.92
CA ILE A 179 -10.94 13.82 -13.78
C ILE A 179 -9.42 14.01 -13.92
N ALA A 180 -8.99 14.98 -14.75
CA ALA A 180 -7.58 15.30 -14.89
C ALA A 180 -6.98 15.82 -13.57
N ALA A 181 -7.68 16.71 -12.86
CA ALA A 181 -7.25 17.20 -11.55
C ALA A 181 -7.21 16.09 -10.50
N PHE A 182 -8.20 15.18 -10.51
CA PHE A 182 -8.21 13.99 -9.66
C PHE A 182 -7.01 13.09 -9.94
N ASN A 183 -6.72 12.78 -11.19
CA ASN A 183 -5.58 11.95 -11.57
C ASN A 183 -4.24 12.59 -11.17
N GLN A 184 -4.13 13.91 -11.29
CA GLN A 184 -2.94 14.64 -10.86
C GLN A 184 -2.76 14.57 -9.33
N LEU A 185 -3.84 14.72 -8.57
CA LEU A 185 -3.82 14.59 -7.12
C LEU A 185 -3.41 13.17 -6.68
N VAL A 186 -3.99 12.14 -7.31
CA VAL A 186 -3.62 10.73 -7.05
C VAL A 186 -2.14 10.50 -7.38
N GLY A 187 -1.67 11.02 -8.52
CA GLY A 187 -0.27 10.93 -8.92
C GLY A 187 0.69 11.59 -7.92
N MET A 188 0.39 12.80 -7.49
CA MET A 188 1.19 13.51 -6.49
C MET A 188 1.24 12.76 -5.15
N ASN A 189 0.08 12.26 -4.66
CA ASN A 189 0.04 11.45 -3.45
C ASN A 189 0.86 10.16 -3.58
N THR A 190 0.82 9.52 -4.74
CA THR A 190 1.62 8.32 -5.02
C THR A 190 3.11 8.61 -4.93
N LEU A 191 3.57 9.75 -5.47
CA LEU A 191 4.97 10.16 -5.41
C LEU A 191 5.42 10.45 -3.96
N ILE A 192 4.59 11.12 -3.17
CA ILE A 192 4.87 11.39 -1.75
C ILE A 192 5.00 10.07 -0.97
N MET A 193 4.05 9.14 -1.18
CA MET A 193 4.11 7.82 -0.53
C MET A 193 5.33 7.01 -0.99
N LEU A 194 5.69 7.08 -2.26
CA LEU A 194 6.88 6.42 -2.80
C LEU A 194 8.16 6.96 -2.13
N ALA A 195 8.29 8.28 -2.02
CA ALA A 195 9.41 8.91 -1.32
C ALA A 195 9.49 8.44 0.15
N GLY A 196 8.35 8.41 0.86
CA GLY A 196 8.27 7.88 2.21
C GLY A 196 8.68 6.41 2.31
N THR A 197 8.26 5.59 1.35
CA THR A 197 8.64 4.17 1.28
C THR A 197 10.15 4.01 1.14
N VAL A 198 10.77 4.78 0.24
CA VAL A 198 12.23 4.73 0.01
C VAL A 198 12.98 5.15 1.26
N ILE A 199 12.58 6.25 1.91
CA ILE A 199 13.22 6.74 3.15
C ILE A 199 13.18 5.66 4.24
N VAL A 200 12.00 5.11 4.52
CA VAL A 200 11.84 4.09 5.57
C VAL A 200 12.58 2.80 5.21
N PHE A 201 12.54 2.40 3.93
CA PHE A 201 13.25 1.20 3.48
C PHE A 201 14.77 1.35 3.63
N ILE A 202 15.35 2.50 3.25
CA ILE A 202 16.76 2.80 3.46
C ILE A 202 17.10 2.75 4.96
N ALA A 203 16.29 3.37 5.81
CA ALA A 203 16.47 3.32 7.25
C ALA A 203 16.45 1.87 7.78
N ALA A 204 15.54 1.02 7.29
CA ALA A 204 15.48 -0.39 7.64
C ALA A 204 16.76 -1.14 7.21
N VAL A 205 17.26 -0.90 5.99
CA VAL A 205 18.51 -1.49 5.49
C VAL A 205 19.71 -1.05 6.31
N LEU A 206 19.80 0.22 6.69
CA LEU A 206 20.88 0.73 7.54
C LEU A 206 20.86 0.09 8.92
N VAL A 207 19.68 -0.05 9.54
CA VAL A 207 19.55 -0.75 10.83
C VAL A 207 19.95 -2.22 10.69
N TYR A 208 19.54 -2.87 9.60
CA TYR A 208 19.87 -4.26 9.33
C TYR A 208 21.37 -4.45 9.23
N ASN A 209 22.06 -3.68 8.40
CA ASN A 209 23.51 -3.81 8.17
C ASN A 209 24.34 -3.45 9.41
N HIS A 210 23.95 -2.39 10.16
CA HIS A 210 24.78 -1.88 11.26
C HIS A 210 24.67 -2.68 12.57
N LYS A 211 23.54 -3.40 12.77
CA LYS A 211 23.26 -4.08 14.04
C LYS A 211 23.33 -5.61 13.96
N ILE A 212 23.39 -6.17 12.77
CA ILE A 212 23.42 -7.62 12.58
C ILE A 212 24.85 -8.09 12.23
N GLU A 213 25.74 -7.17 11.85
CA GLU A 213 27.18 -7.46 11.64
C GLU A 213 27.99 -7.49 12.95
N LEU A 214 27.38 -7.30 14.11
CA LEU A 214 27.98 -7.43 15.44
C LEU A 214 27.46 -8.70 16.15
#